data_847190490d1c59bbe487d41053075b39
#
_entry.id   847190490d1c59bbe487d41053075b39
#
_cell.length_a   1.000
_cell.length_b   1.000
_cell.length_c   1.000
_cell.angle_alpha   90.00
_cell.angle_beta   90.00
_cell.angle_gamma   90.00
#
_symmetry.space_group_name_H-M   'P 1'
#
loop_
_entity.id
_entity.type
_entity.pdbx_description
1 polymer ?
#
loop_
_entity_poly.entity_id
_entity_poly.type
_entity_poly.pdbx_seq_one_letter_code
_entity_poly.pdbx_strand_id
1 'polypeptide(L)'
;MKNFFMAALLLSNINVLAQDSAKTAVPVSNPFSFNGYIEAYYQYDFNKPSDNNRPGFVYSHNRHNEFNLNLGFLKGIYNTERVRANLAIAAGTYMNANYSAETGV
;
A
#
# COMPACT_ATOMS: atom_id res chain seq x y z
N MET A 1 -6.96 48.58 0.80
CA MET A 1 -5.69 48.16 0.32
C MET A 1 -5.42 46.66 0.51
N LYS A 2 -5.61 46.14 -0.23
CA LYS A 2 -5.91 44.91 -0.79
C LYS A 2 -4.79 44.24 -1.49
N ASN A 3 -3.92 43.64 -0.74
CA ASN A 3 -3.02 42.67 -1.29
C ASN A 3 -3.57 41.30 -0.95
N PHE A 4 -4.51 40.95 -1.77
CA PHE A 4 -4.91 39.59 -1.89
C PHE A 4 -3.71 38.85 -2.47
N PHE A 5 -2.98 38.25 -1.60
CA PHE A 5 -1.94 37.33 -2.00
C PHE A 5 -2.62 36.13 -2.62
N MET A 6 -2.73 36.20 -3.91
CA MET A 6 -3.00 35.05 -4.71
C MET A 6 -1.79 34.13 -4.55
N ALA A 7 -1.89 33.23 -3.59
CA ALA A 7 -1.00 32.11 -3.52
C ALA A 7 -1.21 31.32 -4.81
N ALA A 8 -0.42 31.66 -5.80
CA ALA A 8 -0.30 30.85 -6.96
C ALA A 8 0.20 29.49 -6.49
N LEU A 9 -0.74 28.59 -6.42
CA LEU A 9 -0.48 27.18 -6.27
C LEU A 9 0.29 26.77 -7.51
N LEU A 10 1.59 26.87 -7.43
CA LEU A 10 2.49 26.22 -8.37
C LEU A 10 2.31 24.72 -8.17
N LEU A 11 1.27 24.23 -8.78
CA LEU A 11 1.22 22.84 -9.18
C LEU A 11 2.40 22.63 -10.14
N SER A 12 3.56 22.45 -9.57
CA SER A 12 4.64 21.85 -10.31
C SER A 12 4.13 20.51 -10.78
N ASN A 13 3.79 20.48 -12.06
CA ASN A 13 3.58 19.23 -12.76
C ASN A 13 4.86 18.43 -12.62
N ILE A 14 4.92 17.62 -11.61
CA ILE A 14 5.87 16.53 -11.58
C ILE A 14 5.38 15.58 -12.65
N ASN A 15 5.81 15.83 -13.86
CA ASN A 15 5.78 14.81 -14.87
C ASN A 15 6.73 13.73 -14.38
N VAL A 16 6.19 12.83 -13.57
CA VAL A 16 6.78 11.52 -13.42
C VAL A 16 6.63 10.89 -14.79
N LEU A 17 7.60 11.18 -15.61
CA LEU A 17 7.85 10.39 -16.79
C LEU A 17 8.21 9.01 -16.27
N ALA A 18 7.20 8.21 -16.03
CA ALA A 18 7.36 6.79 -16.15
C ALA A 18 7.78 6.57 -17.60
N GLN A 19 9.03 6.86 -17.86
CA GLN A 19 9.68 6.55 -19.10
C GLN A 19 9.73 5.05 -19.12
N ASP A 20 8.72 4.51 -19.69
CA ASP A 20 8.84 3.25 -20.38
C ASP A 20 9.90 3.46 -21.46
N SER A 21 11.12 3.35 -21.03
CA SER A 21 12.22 3.20 -21.95
C SER A 21 12.06 1.81 -22.51
N ALA A 22 11.33 1.75 -23.60
CA ALA A 22 11.44 0.67 -24.55
C ALA A 22 12.87 0.64 -25.09
N LYS A 23 13.81 0.37 -24.21
CA LYS A 23 15.12 -0.08 -24.61
C LYS A 23 14.94 -1.52 -24.99
N THR A 24 15.11 -1.77 -26.25
CA THR A 24 15.55 -3.05 -26.78
C THR A 24 16.90 -3.42 -26.15
N ALA A 25 16.89 -3.62 -24.86
CA ALA A 25 17.93 -4.31 -24.16
C ALA A 25 17.68 -5.79 -24.40
N VAL A 26 18.65 -6.46 -24.98
CA VAL A 26 18.74 -7.92 -24.96
C VAL A 26 18.31 -8.35 -23.56
N PRO A 27 17.28 -9.16 -23.40
CA PRO A 27 16.81 -9.51 -22.07
C PRO A 27 17.90 -10.36 -21.40
N VAL A 28 18.65 -9.72 -20.53
CA VAL A 28 19.29 -10.51 -19.47
C VAL A 28 18.10 -11.00 -18.66
N SER A 29 17.69 -12.21 -18.92
CA SER A 29 16.55 -12.81 -18.24
C SER A 29 16.94 -13.07 -16.80
N ASN A 30 16.80 -12.03 -15.99
CA ASN A 30 16.87 -12.19 -14.55
C ASN A 30 15.61 -12.95 -14.13
N PRO A 31 15.73 -14.18 -13.66
CA PRO A 31 14.58 -14.97 -13.27
C PRO A 31 13.89 -14.41 -12.02
N PHE A 32 14.53 -13.45 -11.33
CA PHE A 32 13.99 -12.83 -10.12
C PHE A 32 13.37 -11.49 -10.42
N SER A 33 12.18 -11.27 -9.87
CA SER A 33 11.55 -9.97 -9.79
C SER A 33 10.97 -9.73 -8.39
N PHE A 34 10.82 -8.44 -8.04
CA PHE A 34 10.28 -8.04 -6.75
C PHE A 34 9.17 -7.04 -6.96
N ASN A 35 8.09 -7.22 -6.22
CA ASN A 35 6.97 -6.29 -6.16
C ASN A 35 6.73 -5.88 -4.71
N GLY A 36 6.38 -4.63 -4.51
CA GLY A 36 5.98 -4.11 -3.22
C GLY A 36 4.72 -3.30 -3.32
N TYR A 37 3.97 -3.25 -2.23
CA TYR A 37 2.77 -2.46 -2.10
C TYR A 37 2.67 -1.92 -0.68
N ILE A 38 2.24 -0.66 -0.56
CA ILE A 38 1.98 -0.01 0.72
C ILE A 38 0.70 0.78 0.61
N GLU A 39 -0.22 0.55 1.53
CA GLU A 39 -1.44 1.30 1.69
C GLU A 39 -1.54 1.82 3.13
N ALA A 40 -1.30 3.11 3.29
CA ALA A 40 -1.50 3.81 4.55
C ALA A 40 -2.81 4.59 4.49
N TYR A 41 -3.43 4.78 5.65
CA TYR A 41 -4.70 5.49 5.75
C TYR A 41 -4.83 6.29 7.05
N TYR A 42 -5.73 7.24 7.00
CA TYR A 42 -6.32 7.88 8.17
C TYR A 42 -7.83 7.88 8.00
N GLN A 43 -8.55 7.48 9.03
CA GLN A 43 -10.00 7.46 9.01
C GLN A 43 -10.58 7.97 10.33
N TYR A 44 -11.64 8.74 10.21
CA TYR A 44 -12.43 9.21 11.34
C TYR A 44 -13.82 8.58 11.32
N ASP A 45 -14.18 7.89 12.40
CA ASP A 45 -15.52 7.35 12.61
C ASP A 45 -16.29 8.29 13.54
N PHE A 46 -17.39 8.85 13.06
CA PHE A 46 -18.21 9.79 13.81
C PHE A 46 -18.91 9.17 15.03
N ASN A 47 -18.99 7.85 15.09
CA ASN A 47 -19.46 7.11 16.26
C ASN A 47 -18.45 7.12 17.42
N LYS A 48 -17.22 7.55 17.18
CA LYS A 48 -16.14 7.69 18.18
C LYS A 48 -15.97 6.46 19.06
N PRO A 49 -15.62 5.30 18.51
CA PRO A 49 -15.40 4.11 19.29
C PRO A 49 -14.30 4.32 20.33
N SER A 50 -14.55 3.92 21.57
CA SER A 50 -13.65 4.18 22.70
C SER A 50 -12.33 3.41 22.63
N ASP A 51 -12.31 2.31 21.90
CA ASP A 51 -11.13 1.46 21.67
C ASP A 51 -10.41 1.76 20.36
N ASN A 52 -10.81 2.84 19.66
CA ASN A 52 -10.32 3.20 18.33
C ASN A 52 -10.46 2.12 17.26
N ASN A 53 -11.29 1.12 17.49
CA ASN A 53 -11.61 0.09 16.52
C ASN A 53 -13.02 0.27 15.97
N ARG A 54 -13.16 0.08 14.69
CA ARG A 54 -14.46 -0.06 14.05
C ARG A 54 -15.04 -1.46 14.29
N PRO A 55 -16.33 -1.67 14.07
CA PRO A 55 -16.96 -2.98 14.28
C PRO A 55 -16.19 -4.13 13.64
N GLY A 56 -16.19 -5.29 14.29
CA GLY A 56 -15.37 -6.44 13.92
C GLY A 56 -15.58 -7.04 12.53
N PHE A 57 -16.66 -6.64 11.83
CA PHE A 57 -16.88 -7.01 10.43
C PHE A 57 -16.18 -6.09 9.43
N VAL A 58 -15.53 -5.01 9.91
CA VAL A 58 -14.76 -4.08 9.08
C VAL A 58 -13.30 -4.50 9.11
N TYR A 59 -12.84 -5.17 8.08
CA TYR A 59 -11.47 -5.67 7.99
C TYR A 59 -10.49 -4.62 7.46
N SER A 60 -10.94 -3.81 6.50
CA SER A 60 -10.11 -2.78 5.87
C SER A 60 -10.33 -1.44 6.55
N HIS A 61 -9.25 -0.68 6.77
CA HIS A 61 -9.30 0.65 7.40
C HIS A 61 -10.07 0.63 8.74
N ASN A 62 -9.76 -0.32 9.61
CA ASN A 62 -10.54 -0.60 10.80
C ASN A 62 -10.17 0.25 12.02
N ARG A 63 -9.10 1.05 11.94
CA ARG A 63 -8.69 1.94 13.03
C ARG A 63 -9.32 3.32 12.88
N HIS A 64 -9.73 3.88 14.01
CA HIS A 64 -10.34 5.20 14.10
C HIS A 64 -9.34 6.22 14.62
N ASN A 65 -9.33 7.42 13.99
CA ASN A 65 -8.64 8.62 14.44
C ASN A 65 -7.12 8.43 14.64
N GLU A 66 -6.51 7.61 13.81
CA GLU A 66 -5.05 7.43 13.78
C GLU A 66 -4.55 7.12 12.38
N PHE A 67 -3.31 7.49 12.10
CA PHE A 67 -2.64 7.03 10.90
C PHE A 67 -2.22 5.57 11.09
N ASN A 68 -2.53 4.76 10.10
CA ASN A 68 -2.18 3.35 10.18
C ASN A 68 -1.84 2.77 8.81
N LEU A 69 -1.14 1.65 8.83
CA LEU A 69 -0.88 0.83 7.66
C LEU A 69 -2.03 -0.17 7.50
N ASN A 70 -2.81 -0.03 6.42
CA ASN A 70 -3.85 -1.01 6.12
C ASN A 70 -3.24 -2.31 5.62
N LEU A 71 -2.40 -2.21 4.60
CA LEU A 71 -1.71 -3.33 4.00
C LEU A 71 -0.36 -2.89 3.44
N GLY A 72 0.67 -3.63 3.76
CA GLY A 72 1.96 -3.55 3.10
C GLY A 72 2.45 -4.95 2.78
N PHE A 73 3.02 -5.15 1.61
CA PHE A 73 3.68 -6.40 1.31
C PHE A 73 4.91 -6.22 0.43
N LEU A 74 5.80 -7.16 0.56
CA LEU A 74 6.92 -7.38 -0.36
C LEU A 74 6.85 -8.79 -0.90
N LYS A 75 6.88 -8.92 -2.21
CA LYS A 75 6.77 -10.18 -2.93
C LYS A 75 7.98 -10.39 -3.81
N GLY A 76 8.68 -11.49 -3.60
CA GLY A 76 9.69 -12.03 -4.50
C GLY A 76 9.07 -13.05 -5.44
N ILE A 77 9.45 -12.99 -6.70
CA ILE A 77 8.99 -13.89 -7.76
C ILE A 77 10.21 -14.48 -8.44
N TYR A 78 10.25 -15.78 -8.50
CA TYR A 78 11.21 -16.53 -9.31
C TYR A 78 10.48 -17.22 -10.45
N ASN A 79 10.86 -16.93 -11.68
CA ASN A 79 10.19 -17.47 -12.85
C ASN A 79 11.19 -17.89 -13.91
N THR A 80 11.18 -19.18 -14.21
CA THR A 80 11.93 -19.79 -15.31
C THR A 80 11.01 -20.63 -16.18
N GLU A 81 11.51 -21.18 -17.25
CA GLU A 81 10.73 -22.06 -18.13
C GLU A 81 10.17 -23.29 -17.39
N ARG A 82 10.83 -23.75 -16.34
CA ARG A 82 10.52 -25.01 -15.65
C ARG A 82 10.00 -24.82 -14.22
N VAL A 83 10.33 -23.69 -13.59
CA VAL A 83 10.03 -23.47 -12.16
C VAL A 83 9.45 -22.10 -11.98
N ARG A 84 8.35 -22.03 -11.21
CA ARG A 84 7.76 -20.79 -10.74
C ARG A 84 7.61 -20.85 -9.23
N ALA A 85 8.11 -19.85 -8.56
CA ALA A 85 7.98 -19.72 -7.12
C ALA A 85 7.66 -18.27 -6.76
N ASN A 86 6.79 -18.09 -5.76
CA ASN A 86 6.46 -16.79 -5.20
C ASN A 86 6.56 -16.85 -3.68
N LEU A 87 7.16 -15.85 -3.10
CA LEU A 87 7.18 -15.65 -1.66
C LEU A 87 6.78 -14.22 -1.37
N ALA A 88 5.83 -14.02 -0.47
CA ALA A 88 5.43 -12.70 -0.03
C ALA A 88 5.36 -12.64 1.50
N ILE A 89 5.82 -11.52 2.04
CA ILE A 89 5.56 -11.12 3.41
C ILE A 89 4.61 -9.95 3.40
N ALA A 90 3.63 -9.97 4.30
CA ALA A 90 2.62 -8.92 4.40
C ALA A 90 2.40 -8.54 5.86
N ALA A 91 2.07 -7.28 6.09
CA ALA A 91 1.73 -6.74 7.39
C ALA A 91 0.70 -5.62 7.24
N GLY A 92 0.02 -5.28 8.33
CA GLY A 92 -0.93 -4.20 8.39
C GLY A 92 -2.19 -4.56 9.17
N THR A 93 -3.03 -3.57 9.41
CA THR A 93 -4.28 -3.76 10.19
C THR A 93 -5.26 -4.69 9.48
N TYR A 94 -5.27 -4.67 8.15
CA TYR A 94 -6.07 -5.61 7.37
C TYR A 94 -5.64 -7.07 7.61
N MET A 95 -4.34 -7.34 7.61
CA MET A 95 -3.83 -8.69 7.89
C MET A 95 -4.17 -9.12 9.31
N ASN A 96 -3.95 -8.25 10.28
CA ASN A 96 -4.28 -8.54 11.68
C ASN A 96 -5.77 -8.84 11.86
N ALA A 97 -6.65 -8.06 11.23
CA ALA A 97 -8.09 -8.27 11.33
C ALA A 97 -8.53 -9.61 10.71
N ASN A 98 -7.95 -9.99 9.57
CA ASN A 98 -8.28 -11.25 8.92
C ASN A 98 -7.82 -12.46 9.73
N TYR A 99 -6.62 -12.38 10.33
CA TYR A 99 -6.04 -13.51 11.07
C TYR A 99 -6.40 -13.54 12.55
N SER A 100 -6.97 -12.48 13.09
CA SER A 100 -7.39 -12.44 14.51
C SER A 100 -8.49 -13.44 14.86
N ALA A 101 -9.24 -13.91 13.89
CA ALA A 101 -10.28 -14.92 14.06
C ALA A 101 -9.76 -16.36 13.92
N GLU A 102 -8.53 -16.53 13.48
CA GLU A 102 -7.92 -17.85 13.43
C GLU A 102 -7.53 -18.25 14.85
N THR A 103 -8.22 -19.24 15.39
CA THR A 103 -7.79 -19.90 16.62
C THR A 103 -6.48 -20.60 16.31
N GLY A 104 -5.40 -20.07 16.88
CA GLY A 104 -4.07 -20.60 16.66
C GLY A 104 -4.01 -22.12 16.90
N VAL A 105 -3.25 -22.74 16.03
CA VAL A 105 -2.90 -24.17 16.12
C VAL A 105 -1.99 -24.38 17.31
#